data_c9fafc51bf5745585b9407a2c3e8fe00
#
_entry.id   c9fafc51bf5745585b9407a2c3e8fe00
#
_cell.length_a   1.000
_cell.length_b   1.000
_cell.length_c   1.000
_cell.angle_alpha   90.00
_cell.angle_beta   90.00
_cell.angle_gamma   90.00
#
_symmetry.space_group_name_H-M   'P 1'
#
loop_
_entity.id
_entity.type
_entity.pdbx_description
1 polymer ?
#
loop_
_entity_poly.entity_id
_entity_poly.type
_entity_poly.pdbx_seq_one_letter_code
_entity_poly.pdbx_strand_id
1 'polypeptide(L)'
;MILASQSPRRLELMQSMGIDPQVMPADIVEICREDEKPLALVKRLAQEKAIAVCYKLMEQPNFEQLNNEIVLAADTIVWTDDGQVFGKPTNAEDAKRMLSQLSGQTHHVSTGVALRRFKAFKSPSPDGAPAVVAVTFVETTDVSFFELSEDEISAYVASGEPMDKAGAYGIQGNGRYLVQNIQGDYENVVGLPVSLLSRELVKFTGNHDYLEHALAGRKH
;
A
#
# COMPACT_ATOMS: atom_id res chain seq x y z
N MET A 1 1.59 12.03 12.09
CA MET A 1 1.50 10.67 11.46
C MET A 1 2.71 10.44 10.56
N ILE A 2 3.20 9.22 10.47
CA ILE A 2 4.38 8.86 9.69
C ILE A 2 3.96 7.88 8.60
N LEU A 3 4.30 8.17 7.34
CA LEU A 3 4.08 7.28 6.19
C LEU A 3 5.36 6.48 5.90
N ALA A 4 5.31 5.17 6.14
CA ALA A 4 6.41 4.23 5.90
C ALA A 4 6.48 3.80 4.42
N SER A 5 6.49 4.75 3.49
CA SER A 5 6.47 4.47 2.05
C SER A 5 7.18 5.57 1.26
N GLN A 6 7.85 5.19 0.16
CA GLN A 6 8.41 6.12 -0.84
C GLN A 6 7.41 6.45 -1.95
N SER A 7 6.23 5.82 -1.97
CA SER A 7 5.26 5.99 -3.04
C SER A 7 4.65 7.40 -3.03
N PRO A 8 4.84 8.23 -4.07
CA PRO A 8 4.20 9.54 -4.15
C PRO A 8 2.68 9.43 -4.21
N ARG A 9 2.15 8.37 -4.83
CA ARG A 9 0.71 8.10 -4.92
C ARG A 9 0.06 7.92 -3.54
N ARG A 10 0.74 7.19 -2.62
CA ARG A 10 0.25 7.02 -1.23
C ARG A 10 0.26 8.34 -0.46
N LEU A 11 1.29 9.16 -0.68
CA LEU A 11 1.36 10.49 -0.08
C LEU A 11 0.20 11.37 -0.57
N GLU A 12 -0.03 11.42 -1.88
CA GLU A 12 -1.15 12.16 -2.48
C GLU A 12 -2.51 11.70 -1.95
N LEU A 13 -2.72 10.37 -1.82
CA LEU A 13 -3.94 9.81 -1.27
C LEU A 13 -4.13 10.19 0.21
N MET A 14 -3.09 10.18 1.04
CA MET A 14 -3.19 10.67 2.42
C MET A 14 -3.49 12.16 2.49
N GLN A 15 -2.86 12.96 1.63
CA GLN A 15 -3.12 14.40 1.54
C GLN A 15 -4.55 14.70 1.09
N SER A 16 -5.14 13.87 0.22
CA SER A 16 -6.55 13.98 -0.15
C SER A 16 -7.52 13.71 1.02
N MET A 17 -7.07 12.94 2.02
CA MET A 17 -7.79 12.74 3.29
C MET A 17 -7.59 13.90 4.28
N GLY A 18 -6.85 14.96 3.91
CA GLY A 18 -6.47 16.03 4.82
C GLY A 18 -5.31 15.67 5.77
N ILE A 19 -4.60 14.58 5.53
CA ILE A 19 -3.48 14.14 6.36
C ILE A 19 -2.17 14.48 5.63
N ASP A 20 -1.32 15.29 6.26
CA ASP A 20 0.03 15.58 5.78
C ASP A 20 1.06 14.79 6.61
N PRO A 21 1.49 13.59 6.17
CA PRO A 21 2.36 12.74 6.96
C PRO A 21 3.82 13.11 6.77
N GLN A 22 4.63 12.90 7.82
CA GLN A 22 6.07 12.81 7.65
C GLN A 22 6.41 11.52 6.90
N VAL A 23 7.13 11.63 5.79
CA VAL A 23 7.59 10.47 5.01
C VAL A 23 8.86 9.89 5.62
N MET A 24 8.81 8.62 6.00
CA MET A 24 9.96 7.86 6.52
C MET A 24 9.95 6.46 5.89
N PRO A 25 10.66 6.25 4.79
CA PRO A 25 10.62 4.97 4.07
C PRO A 25 11.13 3.81 4.90
N ALA A 26 10.48 2.66 4.72
CA ALA A 26 10.97 1.39 5.25
C ALA A 26 11.97 0.78 4.26
N ASP A 27 13.17 0.46 4.73
CA ASP A 27 14.18 -0.27 3.97
C ASP A 27 14.10 -1.74 4.39
N ILE A 28 13.23 -2.49 3.71
CA ILE A 28 13.11 -3.94 3.91
C ILE A 28 13.29 -4.66 2.59
N VAL A 29 13.73 -5.91 2.65
CA VAL A 29 13.78 -6.79 1.49
C VAL A 29 12.43 -7.49 1.37
N GLU A 30 11.72 -7.23 0.28
CA GLU A 30 10.40 -7.79 0.00
C GLU A 30 10.54 -9.18 -0.64
N ILE A 31 10.60 -10.22 0.18
CA ILE A 31 10.75 -11.62 -0.27
C ILE A 31 9.41 -12.34 -0.14
N CYS A 32 8.96 -12.99 -1.23
CA CYS A 32 7.89 -13.98 -1.15
C CYS A 32 8.42 -15.23 -0.46
N ARG A 33 7.67 -15.77 0.50
CA ARG A 33 8.00 -17.04 1.14
C ARG A 33 7.39 -18.19 0.34
N GLU A 34 8.00 -19.35 0.41
CA GLU A 34 7.45 -20.57 -0.21
C GLU A 34 6.02 -20.82 0.30
N ASP A 35 5.12 -21.16 -0.58
CA ASP A 35 3.68 -21.42 -0.31
C ASP A 35 2.91 -20.26 0.37
N GLU A 36 3.44 -19.04 0.37
CA GLU A 36 2.76 -17.90 0.97
C GLU A 36 1.61 -17.41 0.06
N LYS A 37 0.39 -17.46 0.58
CA LYS A 37 -0.79 -16.97 -0.13
C LYS A 37 -0.74 -15.46 -0.34
N PRO A 38 -1.25 -14.93 -1.47
CA PRO A 38 -1.17 -13.50 -1.81
C PRO A 38 -1.63 -12.55 -0.69
N LEU A 39 -2.78 -12.82 -0.06
CA LEU A 39 -3.30 -11.98 1.03
C LEU A 39 -2.44 -12.05 2.30
N ALA A 40 -1.80 -13.18 2.58
CA ALA A 40 -0.87 -13.30 3.70
C ALA A 40 0.42 -12.52 3.42
N LEU A 41 0.94 -12.61 2.21
CA LEU A 41 2.12 -11.88 1.75
C LEU A 41 1.93 -10.37 1.90
N VAL A 42 0.89 -9.81 1.30
CA VAL A 42 0.68 -8.34 1.31
C VAL A 42 0.44 -7.83 2.73
N LYS A 43 -0.24 -8.60 3.56
CA LYS A 43 -0.45 -8.29 4.98
C LYS A 43 0.86 -8.28 5.76
N ARG A 44 1.71 -9.30 5.56
CA ARG A 44 3.01 -9.41 6.20
C ARG A 44 3.95 -8.28 5.77
N LEU A 45 4.05 -7.99 4.47
CA LEU A 45 4.92 -6.93 3.96
C LEU A 45 4.53 -5.55 4.52
N ALA A 46 3.23 -5.24 4.62
CA ALA A 46 2.77 -4.02 5.26
C ALA A 46 3.19 -3.97 6.75
N GLN A 47 3.06 -5.09 7.47
CA GLN A 47 3.48 -5.18 8.88
C GLN A 47 4.99 -4.99 9.04
N GLU A 48 5.80 -5.68 8.23
CA GLU A 48 7.26 -5.61 8.28
C GLU A 48 7.76 -4.19 7.99
N LYS A 49 7.16 -3.49 7.01
CA LYS A 49 7.42 -2.07 6.73
C LYS A 49 7.12 -1.18 7.94
N ALA A 50 5.96 -1.36 8.57
CA ALA A 50 5.59 -0.59 9.75
C ALA A 50 6.52 -0.87 10.93
N ILE A 51 6.92 -2.12 11.14
CA ILE A 51 7.86 -2.54 12.19
C ILE A 51 9.23 -1.90 11.96
N ALA A 52 9.77 -1.94 10.74
CA ALA A 52 11.06 -1.37 10.42
C ALA A 52 11.12 0.13 10.72
N VAL A 53 10.04 0.89 10.40
CA VAL A 53 9.97 2.32 10.73
C VAL A 53 9.81 2.54 12.23
N CYS A 54 9.06 1.68 12.94
CA CYS A 54 9.00 1.76 14.40
C CYS A 54 10.39 1.62 15.04
N TYR A 55 11.24 0.69 14.56
CA TYR A 55 12.62 0.58 15.04
C TYR A 55 13.45 1.83 14.73
N LYS A 56 13.36 2.36 13.51
CA LYS A 56 14.03 3.64 13.16
C LYS A 56 13.62 4.78 14.08
N LEU A 57 12.35 4.85 14.49
CA LEU A 57 11.86 5.86 15.42
C LEU A 57 12.43 5.68 16.83
N MET A 58 12.57 4.45 17.31
CA MET A 58 13.13 4.16 18.64
C MET A 58 14.60 4.59 18.74
N GLU A 59 15.33 4.63 17.63
CA GLU A 59 16.72 5.09 17.55
C GLU A 59 16.84 6.62 17.51
N GLN A 60 15.74 7.36 17.32
CA GLN A 60 15.77 8.83 17.27
C GLN A 60 16.00 9.42 18.67
N PRO A 61 16.84 10.46 18.81
CA PRO A 61 17.10 11.11 20.09
C PRO A 61 15.85 11.71 20.75
N ASN A 62 14.83 12.04 19.94
CA ASN A 62 13.57 12.64 20.38
C ASN A 62 12.41 11.62 20.40
N PHE A 63 12.70 10.33 20.53
CA PHE A 63 11.69 9.25 20.51
C PHE A 63 10.54 9.48 21.48
N GLU A 64 10.82 9.99 22.68
CA GLU A 64 9.79 10.28 23.70
C GLU A 64 8.74 11.29 23.19
N GLN A 65 9.09 12.18 22.27
CA GLN A 65 8.17 13.13 21.64
C GLN A 65 7.35 12.47 20.51
N LEU A 66 7.89 11.40 19.91
CA LEU A 66 7.30 10.67 18.78
C LEU A 66 6.45 9.46 19.22
N ASN A 67 6.38 9.16 20.52
CA ASN A 67 5.77 7.95 21.06
C ASN A 67 4.25 7.84 20.84
N ASN A 68 3.58 8.92 20.45
CA ASN A 68 2.15 8.92 20.08
C ASN A 68 1.91 8.96 18.57
N GLU A 69 2.97 9.04 17.77
CA GLU A 69 2.85 9.06 16.32
C GLU A 69 2.30 7.72 15.80
N ILE A 70 1.41 7.83 14.81
CA ILE A 70 0.91 6.67 14.10
C ILE A 70 1.83 6.42 12.91
N VAL A 71 2.40 5.23 12.84
CA VAL A 71 3.12 4.74 11.66
C VAL A 71 2.13 4.00 10.79
N LEU A 72 1.95 4.48 9.56
CA LEU A 72 1.16 3.86 8.50
C LEU A 72 2.13 3.28 7.47
N ALA A 73 2.00 1.99 7.22
CA ALA A 73 2.67 1.31 6.12
C ALA A 73 1.65 0.62 5.22
N ALA A 74 1.95 0.53 3.95
CA ALA A 74 1.13 -0.22 3.01
C ALA A 74 2.01 -0.98 2.01
N ASP A 75 1.47 -2.09 1.53
CA ASP A 75 2.02 -2.85 0.43
C ASP A 75 0.91 -3.18 -0.56
N THR A 76 1.24 -3.27 -1.86
CA THR A 76 0.25 -3.54 -2.92
C THR A 76 0.81 -4.60 -3.85
N ILE A 77 0.02 -5.64 -4.09
CA ILE A 77 0.34 -6.72 -5.02
C ILE A 77 -0.76 -6.87 -6.06
N VAL A 78 -0.37 -7.36 -7.24
CA VAL A 78 -1.26 -7.87 -8.29
C VAL A 78 -1.15 -9.39 -8.30
N TRP A 79 -2.27 -10.10 -8.38
CA TRP A 79 -2.26 -11.56 -8.36
C TRP A 79 -3.47 -12.13 -9.12
N THR A 80 -3.40 -13.40 -9.52
CA THR A 80 -4.43 -14.13 -10.28
C THR A 80 -5.02 -15.27 -9.47
N ASP A 81 -6.18 -15.80 -9.89
CA ASP A 81 -6.93 -16.85 -9.17
C ASP A 81 -6.11 -18.12 -8.89
N ASP A 82 -5.12 -18.43 -9.72
CA ASP A 82 -4.17 -19.52 -9.51
C ASP A 82 -3.10 -19.23 -8.43
N GLY A 83 -3.14 -18.01 -7.85
CA GLY A 83 -2.23 -17.58 -6.79
C GLY A 83 -0.90 -16.99 -7.28
N GLN A 84 -0.72 -16.82 -8.61
CA GLN A 84 0.48 -16.16 -9.13
C GLN A 84 0.50 -14.69 -8.70
N VAL A 85 1.59 -14.26 -8.08
CA VAL A 85 1.82 -12.86 -7.68
C VAL A 85 2.74 -12.18 -8.69
N PHE A 86 2.34 -10.99 -9.12
CA PHE A 86 3.09 -10.12 -10.02
C PHE A 86 3.71 -8.98 -9.22
N GLY A 87 5.02 -8.99 -9.09
CA GLY A 87 5.80 -7.88 -8.54
C GLY A 87 6.03 -6.77 -9.56
N LYS A 88 7.02 -5.91 -9.29
CA LYS A 88 7.50 -4.95 -10.29
C LYS A 88 8.29 -5.68 -11.38
N PRO A 89 8.14 -5.30 -12.65
CA PRO A 89 8.92 -5.91 -13.73
C PRO A 89 10.41 -5.59 -13.55
N THR A 90 11.24 -6.56 -13.89
CA THR A 90 12.71 -6.42 -13.81
C THR A 90 13.29 -5.71 -15.02
N ASN A 91 12.61 -5.77 -16.15
CA ASN A 91 12.96 -5.15 -17.43
C ASN A 91 11.74 -5.07 -18.35
N ALA A 92 11.92 -4.49 -19.57
CA ALA A 92 10.84 -4.30 -20.53
C ALA A 92 10.21 -5.62 -20.99
N GLU A 93 11.01 -6.67 -21.18
CA GLU A 93 10.50 -7.98 -21.62
C GLU A 93 9.66 -8.64 -20.52
N ASP A 94 10.07 -8.50 -19.28
CA ASP A 94 9.30 -8.98 -18.13
C ASP A 94 7.97 -8.20 -18.00
N ALA A 95 7.98 -6.88 -18.23
CA ALA A 95 6.76 -6.08 -18.27
C ALA A 95 5.80 -6.54 -19.38
N LYS A 96 6.30 -6.81 -20.59
CA LYS A 96 5.49 -7.36 -21.69
C LYS A 96 4.89 -8.71 -21.32
N ARG A 97 5.70 -9.61 -20.75
CA ARG A 97 5.24 -10.92 -20.29
C ARG A 97 4.10 -10.80 -19.28
N MET A 98 4.24 -9.92 -18.25
CA MET A 98 3.21 -9.68 -17.25
C MET A 98 1.92 -9.18 -17.88
N LEU A 99 2.00 -8.16 -18.74
CA LEU A 99 0.83 -7.59 -19.41
C LEU A 99 0.13 -8.59 -20.33
N SER A 100 0.89 -9.42 -21.06
CA SER A 100 0.32 -10.50 -21.89
C SER A 100 -0.43 -11.54 -21.04
N GLN A 101 0.04 -11.86 -19.85
CA GLN A 101 -0.64 -12.77 -18.93
C GLN A 101 -1.92 -12.17 -18.34
N LEU A 102 -1.99 -10.86 -18.17
CA LEU A 102 -3.16 -10.16 -17.65
C LEU A 102 -4.17 -9.75 -18.75
N SER A 103 -3.76 -9.78 -20.01
CA SER A 103 -4.59 -9.41 -21.18
C SER A 103 -5.87 -10.25 -21.25
N GLY A 104 -7.04 -9.59 -21.38
CA GLY A 104 -8.33 -10.25 -21.48
C GLY A 104 -8.78 -10.98 -20.19
N GLN A 105 -8.05 -10.81 -19.10
CA GLN A 105 -8.32 -11.49 -17.82
C GLN A 105 -8.77 -10.53 -16.74
N THR A 106 -9.47 -11.09 -15.75
CA THR A 106 -9.68 -10.42 -14.45
C THR A 106 -8.58 -10.87 -13.50
N HIS A 107 -7.98 -9.92 -12.81
CA HIS A 107 -6.97 -10.14 -11.79
C HIS A 107 -7.29 -9.32 -10.55
N HIS A 108 -6.60 -9.61 -9.46
CA HIS A 108 -6.82 -8.99 -8.17
C HIS A 108 -5.70 -8.02 -7.84
N VAL A 109 -6.07 -6.85 -7.33
CA VAL A 109 -5.15 -5.89 -6.72
C VAL A 109 -5.46 -5.82 -5.24
N SER A 110 -4.52 -6.26 -4.41
CA SER A 110 -4.69 -6.24 -2.96
C SER A 110 -3.68 -5.30 -2.32
N THR A 111 -4.19 -4.40 -1.46
CA THR A 111 -3.36 -3.53 -0.63
C THR A 111 -3.53 -3.91 0.83
N GLY A 112 -2.42 -4.33 1.46
CA GLY A 112 -2.31 -4.49 2.89
C GLY A 112 -1.91 -3.17 3.54
N VAL A 113 -2.58 -2.80 4.63
CA VAL A 113 -2.28 -1.59 5.41
C VAL A 113 -2.04 -1.97 6.86
N ALA A 114 -0.95 -1.49 7.42
CA ALA A 114 -0.61 -1.66 8.83
C ALA A 114 -0.51 -0.30 9.53
N LEU A 115 -1.24 -0.15 10.63
CA LEU A 115 -1.17 0.98 11.54
C LEU A 115 -0.51 0.53 12.84
N ARG A 116 0.47 1.29 13.31
CA ARG A 116 1.15 1.04 14.59
C ARG A 116 1.31 2.34 15.37
N ARG A 117 1.18 2.26 16.70
CA ARG A 117 1.41 3.39 17.60
C ARG A 117 2.01 2.86 18.89
N PHE A 118 3.05 3.53 19.40
CA PHE A 118 3.54 3.24 20.74
C PHE A 118 2.51 3.70 21.78
N LYS A 119 2.28 2.91 22.82
CA LYS A 119 1.53 3.37 23.99
C LYS A 119 2.43 4.30 24.79
N ALA A 120 1.87 5.43 25.23
CA ALA A 120 2.56 6.29 26.19
C ALA A 120 3.01 5.49 27.42
N PHE A 121 4.24 5.70 27.87
CA PHE A 121 4.91 4.98 28.95
C PHE A 121 4.19 5.15 30.30
N LYS A 122 3.02 4.51 30.51
CA LYS A 122 2.43 4.38 31.85
C LYS A 122 2.73 3.02 32.50
N SER A 123 3.23 2.05 31.72
CA SER A 123 3.70 0.75 32.23
C SER A 123 4.63 0.15 31.18
N PRO A 124 5.94 0.14 31.38
CA PRO A 124 6.84 -0.64 30.54
C PRO A 124 6.44 -2.12 30.64
N SER A 125 6.56 -2.86 29.51
CA SER A 125 6.50 -4.31 29.56
C SER A 125 7.62 -4.85 30.49
N PRO A 126 7.50 -6.06 31.03
CA PRO A 126 8.51 -6.62 31.93
C PRO A 126 9.93 -6.60 31.40
N ASP A 127 10.10 -6.55 30.08
CA ASP A 127 11.38 -6.44 29.35
C ASP A 127 11.79 -5.01 29.02
N GLY A 128 11.04 -4.00 29.48
CA GLY A 128 11.33 -2.58 29.25
C GLY A 128 10.99 -2.06 27.84
N ALA A 129 10.47 -2.90 26.95
CA ALA A 129 10.08 -2.47 25.61
C ALA A 129 8.77 -1.66 25.62
N PRO A 130 8.63 -0.62 24.75
CA PRO A 130 7.40 0.14 24.66
C PRO A 130 6.24 -0.75 24.17
N ALA A 131 5.09 -0.70 24.84
CA ALA A 131 3.90 -1.38 24.38
C ALA A 131 3.43 -0.77 23.05
N VAL A 132 3.08 -1.60 22.08
CA VAL A 132 2.62 -1.18 20.75
C VAL A 132 1.16 -1.60 20.56
N VAL A 133 0.33 -0.68 20.10
CA VAL A 133 -0.98 -1.00 19.52
C VAL A 133 -0.80 -1.13 18.01
N ALA A 134 -1.37 -2.16 17.42
CA ALA A 134 -1.28 -2.41 16.00
C ALA A 134 -2.59 -2.96 15.45
N VAL A 135 -2.93 -2.55 14.24
CA VAL A 135 -3.98 -3.15 13.42
C VAL A 135 -3.45 -3.33 12.00
N THR A 136 -3.89 -4.39 11.34
CA THR A 136 -3.55 -4.65 9.94
C THR A 136 -4.79 -5.17 9.23
N PHE A 137 -5.09 -4.59 8.08
CA PHE A 137 -6.22 -4.99 7.23
C PHE A 137 -5.76 -5.09 5.77
N VAL A 138 -6.58 -5.69 4.94
CA VAL A 138 -6.34 -5.86 3.51
C VAL A 138 -7.61 -5.47 2.77
N GLU A 139 -7.48 -4.71 1.70
CA GLU A 139 -8.53 -4.45 0.71
C GLU A 139 -8.15 -5.11 -0.59
N THR A 140 -9.14 -5.65 -1.32
CA THR A 140 -8.95 -6.29 -2.62
C THR A 140 -9.95 -5.74 -3.62
N THR A 141 -9.47 -5.43 -4.80
CA THR A 141 -10.24 -4.93 -5.94
C THR A 141 -9.96 -5.77 -7.15
N ASP A 142 -11.01 -6.19 -7.84
CA ASP A 142 -10.89 -6.91 -9.10
C ASP A 142 -10.74 -5.91 -10.25
N VAL A 143 -9.78 -6.16 -11.12
CA VAL A 143 -9.50 -5.36 -12.31
C VAL A 143 -9.53 -6.27 -13.53
N SER A 144 -10.36 -5.93 -14.52
CA SER A 144 -10.44 -6.65 -15.78
C SER A 144 -9.76 -5.85 -16.89
N PHE A 145 -8.89 -6.48 -17.66
CA PHE A 145 -8.28 -5.89 -18.84
C PHE A 145 -9.07 -6.18 -20.11
N PHE A 146 -9.00 -5.25 -21.06
CA PHE A 146 -9.31 -5.56 -22.45
C PHE A 146 -8.36 -6.64 -22.97
N GLU A 147 -8.75 -7.34 -24.03
CA GLU A 147 -7.81 -8.14 -24.81
C GLU A 147 -6.83 -7.19 -25.50
N LEU A 148 -5.54 -7.31 -25.19
CA LEU A 148 -4.49 -6.39 -25.62
C LEU A 148 -3.69 -7.01 -26.77
N SER A 149 -3.47 -6.25 -27.82
CA SER A 149 -2.54 -6.61 -28.89
C SER A 149 -1.07 -6.44 -28.46
N GLU A 150 -0.15 -7.11 -29.15
CA GLU A 150 1.30 -6.96 -28.95
C GLU A 150 1.76 -5.50 -29.17
N ASP A 151 1.14 -4.78 -30.10
CA ASP A 151 1.45 -3.39 -30.38
C ASP A 151 1.04 -2.46 -29.22
N GLU A 152 -0.14 -2.68 -28.62
CA GLU A 152 -0.60 -1.93 -27.45
C GLU A 152 0.31 -2.17 -26.25
N ILE A 153 0.64 -3.43 -25.96
CA ILE A 153 1.57 -3.80 -24.89
C ILE A 153 2.94 -3.14 -25.11
N SER A 154 3.47 -3.24 -26.34
CA SER A 154 4.78 -2.67 -26.68
C SER A 154 4.79 -1.14 -26.59
N ALA A 155 3.73 -0.47 -27.04
CA ALA A 155 3.58 0.98 -26.93
C ALA A 155 3.52 1.44 -25.47
N TYR A 156 2.77 0.72 -24.62
CA TYR A 156 2.68 1.05 -23.20
C TYR A 156 4.01 0.80 -22.48
N VAL A 157 4.69 -0.30 -22.75
CA VAL A 157 6.00 -0.59 -22.15
C VAL A 157 7.05 0.44 -22.57
N ALA A 158 7.02 0.90 -23.83
CA ALA A 158 7.94 1.94 -24.32
C ALA A 158 7.77 3.29 -23.61
N SER A 159 6.63 3.56 -22.98
CA SER A 159 6.42 4.78 -22.16
C SER A 159 7.27 4.81 -20.89
N GLY A 160 7.81 3.67 -20.45
CA GLY A 160 8.52 3.52 -19.17
C GLY A 160 7.62 3.50 -17.93
N GLU A 161 6.33 3.78 -18.06
CA GLU A 161 5.37 3.83 -16.95
C GLU A 161 5.24 2.52 -16.17
N PRO A 162 5.34 1.32 -16.77
CA PRO A 162 5.21 0.04 -16.09
C PRO A 162 6.23 -0.23 -15.00
N MET A 163 7.43 0.32 -15.10
CA MET A 163 8.64 -0.20 -14.46
C MET A 163 8.66 -0.11 -12.92
N ASP A 164 7.89 0.76 -12.34
CA ASP A 164 7.81 0.94 -10.88
C ASP A 164 6.54 0.36 -10.24
N LYS A 165 5.75 -0.42 -11.02
CA LYS A 165 4.40 -0.86 -10.63
C LYS A 165 4.27 -2.37 -10.58
N ALA A 166 3.60 -2.87 -9.53
CA ALA A 166 3.21 -4.27 -9.45
C ALA A 166 2.28 -4.63 -10.63
N GLY A 167 2.47 -5.78 -11.25
CA GLY A 167 1.72 -6.20 -12.43
C GLY A 167 2.03 -5.41 -13.70
N ALA A 168 3.10 -4.57 -13.67
CA ALA A 168 3.55 -3.76 -14.80
C ALA A 168 2.51 -2.77 -15.34
N TYR A 169 1.57 -2.24 -14.52
CA TYR A 169 0.65 -1.20 -14.96
C TYR A 169 0.24 -0.25 -13.84
N GLY A 170 -0.20 0.96 -14.23
CA GLY A 170 -0.77 1.95 -13.33
C GLY A 170 -2.11 2.45 -13.82
N ILE A 171 -3.14 2.35 -12.97
CA ILE A 171 -4.51 2.75 -13.33
C ILE A 171 -4.68 4.26 -13.53
N GLN A 172 -3.80 5.09 -12.96
CA GLN A 172 -3.89 6.55 -13.04
C GLN A 172 -3.30 7.10 -14.35
N GLY A 173 -2.22 6.51 -14.86
CA GLY A 173 -1.53 6.98 -16.05
C GLY A 173 -2.11 6.43 -17.36
N ASN A 174 -1.25 6.11 -18.32
CA ASN A 174 -1.64 5.52 -19.58
C ASN A 174 -2.16 4.08 -19.42
N GLY A 175 -1.79 3.38 -18.35
CA GLY A 175 -2.31 2.05 -18.05
C GLY A 175 -3.83 2.01 -17.84
N ARG A 176 -4.50 3.14 -17.60
CA ARG A 176 -5.98 3.22 -17.57
C ARG A 176 -6.65 2.75 -18.86
N TYR A 177 -5.95 2.86 -20.01
CA TYR A 177 -6.49 2.45 -21.30
C TYR A 177 -6.46 0.92 -21.48
N LEU A 178 -5.75 0.19 -20.64
CA LEU A 178 -5.72 -1.27 -20.61
C LEU A 178 -6.91 -1.84 -19.83
N VAL A 179 -7.48 -1.03 -18.92
CA VAL A 179 -8.52 -1.45 -17.96
C VAL A 179 -9.91 -1.35 -18.59
N GLN A 180 -10.63 -2.47 -18.62
CA GLN A 180 -12.01 -2.56 -19.08
C GLN A 180 -13.01 -2.29 -17.95
N ASN A 181 -12.74 -2.84 -16.77
CA ASN A 181 -13.64 -2.76 -15.62
C ASN A 181 -12.87 -2.83 -14.28
N ILE A 182 -13.50 -2.28 -13.24
CA ILE A 182 -13.05 -2.37 -11.85
C ILE A 182 -14.26 -2.77 -11.00
N GLN A 183 -14.07 -3.76 -10.13
CA GLN A 183 -15.06 -4.11 -9.11
C GLN A 183 -14.40 -4.00 -7.73
N GLY A 184 -14.71 -2.94 -6.99
CA GLY A 184 -14.14 -2.62 -5.68
C GLY A 184 -13.69 -1.15 -5.56
N ASP A 185 -12.63 -0.93 -4.80
CA ASP A 185 -12.09 0.40 -4.46
C ASP A 185 -10.99 0.81 -5.44
N TYR A 186 -11.21 1.93 -6.16
CA TYR A 186 -10.24 2.49 -7.11
C TYR A 186 -8.94 2.93 -6.41
N GLU A 187 -9.05 3.59 -5.25
CA GLU A 187 -7.91 4.06 -4.48
C GLU A 187 -7.07 2.90 -3.95
N ASN A 188 -7.70 1.75 -3.68
CA ASN A 188 -6.98 0.51 -3.39
C ASN A 188 -6.06 0.11 -4.55
N VAL A 189 -6.53 0.19 -5.80
CA VAL A 189 -5.72 -0.11 -7.00
C VAL A 189 -4.59 0.90 -7.18
N VAL A 190 -4.81 2.17 -6.84
CA VAL A 190 -3.75 3.20 -6.81
C VAL A 190 -2.67 2.89 -5.77
N GLY A 191 -3.05 2.24 -4.64
CA GLY A 191 -2.11 1.74 -3.64
C GLY A 191 -2.43 2.08 -2.18
N LEU A 192 -3.62 2.65 -1.88
CA LEU A 192 -4.08 2.91 -0.51
C LEU A 192 -5.61 3.03 -0.47
N PRO A 193 -6.35 2.10 0.18
CA PRO A 193 -7.81 2.12 0.25
C PRO A 193 -8.28 3.19 1.25
N VAL A 194 -8.38 4.44 0.80
CA VAL A 194 -8.62 5.60 1.69
C VAL A 194 -9.98 5.54 2.39
N SER A 195 -10.99 4.99 1.74
CA SER A 195 -12.33 4.81 2.32
C SER A 195 -12.31 3.86 3.52
N LEU A 196 -11.65 2.71 3.40
CA LEU A 196 -11.48 1.76 4.50
C LEU A 196 -10.50 2.31 5.55
N LEU A 197 -9.39 2.90 5.12
CA LEU A 197 -8.38 3.49 5.99
C LEU A 197 -8.97 4.55 6.93
N SER A 198 -9.83 5.45 6.44
CA SER A 198 -10.45 6.48 7.27
C SER A 198 -11.25 5.88 8.43
N ARG A 199 -11.98 4.79 8.17
CA ARG A 199 -12.77 4.08 9.19
C ARG A 199 -11.89 3.32 10.18
N GLU A 200 -10.85 2.68 9.70
CA GLU A 200 -9.88 1.98 10.56
C GLU A 200 -9.06 2.96 11.41
N LEU A 201 -8.76 4.16 10.91
CA LEU A 201 -8.14 5.23 11.72
C LEU A 201 -9.06 5.69 12.85
N VAL A 202 -10.35 5.88 12.59
CA VAL A 202 -11.34 6.22 13.64
C VAL A 202 -11.38 5.12 14.70
N LYS A 203 -11.47 3.84 14.32
CA LYS A 203 -11.46 2.71 15.27
C LYS A 203 -10.14 2.65 16.07
N PHE A 204 -9.01 2.88 15.38
CA PHE A 204 -7.68 2.77 15.98
C PHE A 204 -7.35 3.89 16.95
N THR A 205 -7.86 5.10 16.68
CA THR A 205 -7.55 6.30 17.47
C THR A 205 -8.67 6.73 18.41
N GLY A 206 -9.92 6.39 18.10
CA GLY A 206 -11.11 6.97 18.71
C GLY A 206 -11.41 8.39 18.24
N ASN A 207 -10.66 8.91 17.24
CA ASN A 207 -10.85 10.27 16.73
C ASN A 207 -11.62 10.27 15.42
N HIS A 208 -12.79 10.88 15.40
CA HIS A 208 -13.68 10.99 14.24
C HIS A 208 -13.23 12.04 13.24
N ASP A 209 -12.34 12.96 13.60
CA ASP A 209 -11.85 14.03 12.72
C ASP A 209 -11.27 13.49 11.41
N TYR A 210 -10.63 12.33 11.43
CA TYR A 210 -10.07 11.70 10.22
C TYR A 210 -11.11 11.46 9.12
N LEU A 211 -12.34 11.11 9.50
CA LEU A 211 -13.42 10.91 8.54
C LEU A 211 -14.13 12.22 8.23
N GLU A 212 -14.37 13.05 9.24
CA GLU A 212 -15.07 14.33 9.09
C GLU A 212 -14.30 15.31 8.22
N HIS A 213 -12.97 15.40 8.38
CA HIS A 213 -12.12 16.26 7.54
C HIS A 213 -12.04 15.75 6.11
N ALA A 214 -11.92 14.44 5.90
CA ALA A 214 -11.96 13.85 4.56
C ALA A 214 -13.28 14.18 3.85
N LEU A 215 -14.42 14.03 4.53
CA LEU A 215 -15.74 14.34 3.98
C LEU A 215 -15.95 15.86 3.73
N ALA A 216 -15.37 16.71 4.57
CA ALA A 216 -15.50 18.17 4.43
C ALA A 216 -14.52 18.77 3.41
N GLY A 217 -13.60 18.00 2.86
CA GLY A 217 -12.54 18.49 1.96
C GLY A 217 -11.60 19.51 2.62
N ARG A 218 -11.49 19.48 3.96
CA ARG A 218 -10.67 20.45 4.71
C ARG A 218 -9.23 19.96 4.77
N LYS A 219 -8.31 20.87 4.43
CA LYS A 219 -6.87 20.65 4.68
C LYS A 219 -6.60 20.91 6.17
N HIS A 220 -5.81 20.05 6.78
CA HIS A 220 -5.23 20.22 8.12
C HIS A 220 -4.05 21.16 8.09
#